data_82294cefe8205db83ca29b4f121ebf15
#
_entry.id   82294cefe8205db83ca29b4f121ebf15
#
_cell.length_a   1.000
_cell.length_b   1.000
_cell.length_c   1.000
_cell.angle_alpha   90.00
_cell.angle_beta   90.00
_cell.angle_gamma   90.00
#
_symmetry.space_group_name_H-M   'P 1'
#
loop_
_entity.id
_entity.type
_entity.pdbx_description
1 polymer ?
#
loop_
_entity_poly.entity_id
_entity_poly.type
_entity_poly.pdbx_seq_one_letter_code
_entity_poly.pdbx_strand_id
1 'polypeptide(L)'
;MRAVVQTRYGPADVLRLGERPDPRPRPGWTVVELKAAALNWHDVLVRQGKYDSPLPHTPGSDGAGVDLTTGEEVVILPSLWWGDEESAPGPRWEILGDHRPGTYAERVEVPAECVAPKPPGLSWAQAAALPLV
;
A
#
# COMPACT_ATOMS: atom_id res chain seq x y z
N MET A 1 -7.45 2.62 13.59
CA MET A 1 -7.48 1.34 12.84
C MET A 1 -6.33 0.43 13.25
N ARG A 2 -6.50 -0.87 13.14
CA ARG A 2 -5.40 -1.83 13.34
C ARG A 2 -4.44 -1.79 12.14
N ALA A 3 -3.16 -1.90 12.43
CA ALA A 3 -2.11 -1.95 11.42
C ALA A 3 -0.90 -2.73 11.95
N VAL A 4 -0.08 -3.24 11.05
CA VAL A 4 1.25 -3.71 11.39
C VAL A 4 2.17 -2.50 11.46
N VAL A 5 2.82 -2.32 12.61
CA VAL A 5 3.69 -1.17 12.88
C VAL A 5 5.09 -1.65 13.19
N GLN A 6 6.09 -1.03 12.58
CA GLN A 6 7.49 -1.16 12.96
C GLN A 6 7.99 0.17 13.54
N THR A 7 8.72 0.10 14.64
CA THR A 7 9.31 1.26 15.31
C THR A 7 10.84 1.33 15.17
N ARG A 8 11.42 0.31 14.58
CA ARG A 8 12.85 0.19 14.26
C ARG A 8 13.05 -0.72 13.06
N TYR A 9 14.14 -0.59 12.37
CA TYR A 9 14.51 -1.56 11.33
C TYR A 9 15.05 -2.85 11.96
N GLY A 10 14.90 -3.97 11.22
CA GLY A 10 15.42 -5.24 11.71
C GLY A 10 14.75 -6.49 11.15
N PRO A 11 14.90 -7.64 11.84
CA PRO A 11 14.29 -8.92 11.48
C PRO A 11 12.76 -8.89 11.62
N ALA A 12 12.07 -9.99 11.26
CA ALA A 12 10.62 -10.04 11.20
C ALA A 12 9.91 -9.70 12.53
N ASP A 13 10.58 -9.90 13.64
CA ASP A 13 10.06 -9.61 14.97
C ASP A 13 9.88 -8.12 15.29
N VAL A 14 10.37 -7.22 14.43
CA VAL A 14 10.10 -5.76 14.57
C VAL A 14 8.68 -5.40 14.15
N LEU A 15 8.01 -6.26 13.39
CA LEU A 15 6.62 -6.08 12.97
C LEU A 15 5.69 -6.44 14.13
N ARG A 16 4.88 -5.50 14.56
CA ARG A 16 3.92 -5.69 15.64
C ARG A 16 2.54 -5.21 15.23
N LEU A 17 1.52 -5.95 15.62
CA LEU A 17 0.15 -5.43 15.52
C LEU A 17 0.00 -4.26 16.48
N GLY A 18 -0.48 -3.14 15.95
CA GLY A 18 -0.68 -1.91 16.70
C GLY A 18 -1.83 -1.09 16.12
N GLU A 19 -1.92 0.15 16.54
CA GLU A 19 -2.93 1.08 16.06
C GLU A 19 -2.30 2.27 15.34
N ARG A 20 -2.99 2.72 14.31
CA ARG A 20 -2.68 3.95 13.56
C ARG A 20 -3.95 4.78 13.43
N PRO A 21 -3.86 6.10 13.28
CA PRO A 21 -5.00 6.92 12.92
C PRO A 21 -5.65 6.40 11.64
N ASP A 22 -6.97 6.50 11.56
CA ASP A 22 -7.67 6.24 10.29
C ASP A 22 -7.24 7.28 9.25
N PRO A 23 -6.99 6.86 8.00
CA PRO A 23 -6.75 7.80 6.91
C PRO A 23 -8.00 8.64 6.67
N ARG A 24 -7.81 9.90 6.28
CA ARG A 24 -8.90 10.84 6.02
C ARG A 24 -8.96 11.16 4.53
N PRO A 25 -10.15 11.07 3.92
CA PRO A 25 -10.32 11.47 2.52
C PRO A 25 -9.84 12.90 2.29
N ARG A 26 -9.13 13.13 1.19
CA ARG A 26 -8.68 14.45 0.74
C ARG A 26 -8.81 14.57 -0.78
N PRO A 27 -8.93 15.77 -1.35
CA PRO A 27 -9.08 15.95 -2.79
C PRO A 27 -7.99 15.21 -3.59
N GLY A 28 -8.40 14.44 -4.61
CA GLY A 28 -7.50 13.66 -5.47
C GLY A 28 -7.00 12.34 -4.86
N TRP A 29 -7.47 11.98 -3.66
CA TRP A 29 -7.13 10.73 -2.97
C TRP A 29 -8.38 9.92 -2.65
N THR A 30 -8.20 8.63 -2.53
CA THR A 30 -9.23 7.73 -1.99
C THR A 30 -8.70 6.91 -0.83
N VAL A 31 -9.62 6.36 -0.04
CA VAL A 31 -9.32 5.43 1.04
C VAL A 31 -9.85 4.06 0.64
N VAL A 32 -8.98 3.08 0.62
CA VAL A 32 -9.34 1.68 0.36
C VAL A 32 -9.45 0.93 1.67
N GLU A 33 -10.62 0.34 1.94
CA GLU A 33 -10.80 -0.65 3.00
C GLU A 33 -10.27 -1.99 2.52
N LEU A 34 -9.14 -2.40 3.07
CA LEU A 34 -8.40 -3.56 2.60
C LEU A 34 -9.09 -4.87 2.98
N LYS A 35 -9.23 -5.76 2.02
CA LYS A 35 -9.70 -7.14 2.18
C LYS A 35 -8.56 -8.15 2.11
N ALA A 36 -7.48 -7.80 1.41
CA ALA A 36 -6.23 -8.56 1.38
C ALA A 36 -5.06 -7.64 1.08
N ALA A 37 -3.89 -8.03 1.55
CA ALA A 37 -2.59 -7.49 1.18
C ALA A 37 -1.67 -8.65 0.81
N ALA A 38 -0.68 -8.41 -0.03
CA ALA A 38 0.33 -9.40 -0.37
C ALA A 38 1.71 -8.98 0.13
N LEU A 39 2.57 -9.97 0.40
CA LEU A 39 3.92 -9.75 0.87
C LEU A 39 4.89 -9.84 -0.30
N ASN A 40 5.71 -8.82 -0.45
CA ASN A 40 6.77 -8.74 -1.46
C ASN A 40 8.15 -8.76 -0.83
N TRP A 41 9.16 -9.15 -1.59
CA TRP A 41 10.55 -9.01 -1.15
C TRP A 41 10.90 -7.55 -0.87
N HIS A 42 10.27 -6.63 -1.60
CA HIS A 42 10.37 -5.19 -1.38
C HIS A 42 10.03 -4.80 0.07
N ASP A 43 8.93 -5.31 0.63
CA ASP A 43 8.52 -5.03 2.01
C ASP A 43 9.55 -5.53 3.04
N VAL A 44 10.24 -6.64 2.72
CA VAL A 44 11.36 -7.13 3.55
C VAL A 44 12.51 -6.13 3.57
N LEU A 45 12.84 -5.56 2.41
CA LEU A 45 13.90 -4.55 2.30
C LEU A 45 13.52 -3.23 2.99
N VAL A 46 12.27 -2.78 2.87
CA VAL A 46 11.71 -1.65 3.63
C VAL A 46 11.87 -1.89 5.13
N ARG A 47 11.43 -3.05 5.60
CA ARG A 47 11.54 -3.42 7.01
C ARG A 47 13.01 -3.41 7.50
N GLN A 48 13.96 -3.78 6.66
CA GLN A 48 15.38 -3.79 6.96
C GLN A 48 16.05 -2.40 6.89
N GLY A 49 15.32 -1.36 6.48
CA GLY A 49 15.83 0.01 6.36
C GLY A 49 16.62 0.28 5.09
N LYS A 50 16.38 -0.47 4.00
CA LYS A 50 17.09 -0.24 2.73
C LYS A 50 16.55 0.96 1.95
N TYR A 51 15.38 1.47 2.32
CA TYR A 51 14.68 2.59 1.67
C TYR A 51 14.48 3.81 2.59
N ASP A 52 15.12 3.85 3.74
CA ASP A 52 15.05 4.96 4.70
C ASP A 52 13.62 5.39 5.07
N SER A 53 12.72 4.41 5.19
CA SER A 53 11.31 4.66 5.53
C SER A 53 11.18 5.37 6.88
N PRO A 54 10.28 6.36 7.03
CA PRO A 54 10.11 7.05 8.30
C PRO A 54 9.58 6.10 9.38
N LEU A 55 10.07 6.22 10.61
CA LEU A 55 9.60 5.43 11.74
C LEU A 55 8.81 6.30 12.74
N PRO A 56 7.72 5.81 13.34
CA PRO A 56 7.12 4.48 13.17
C PRO A 56 6.43 4.32 11.81
N HIS A 57 6.55 3.14 11.20
CA HIS A 57 6.09 2.86 9.84
C HIS A 57 5.11 1.69 9.77
N THR A 58 4.27 1.68 8.74
CA THR A 58 3.40 0.58 8.33
C THR A 58 3.80 0.19 6.91
N PRO A 59 4.45 -0.96 6.69
CA PRO A 59 4.87 -1.40 5.37
C PRO A 59 3.71 -1.97 4.54
N GLY A 60 4.02 -2.47 3.36
CA GLY A 60 3.10 -3.15 2.46
C GLY A 60 2.82 -2.31 1.21
N SER A 61 3.10 -2.90 0.05
CA SER A 61 2.88 -2.24 -1.25
C SER A 61 1.60 -2.71 -1.91
N ASP A 62 1.32 -4.01 -1.90
CA ASP A 62 0.20 -4.62 -2.58
C ASP A 62 -1.04 -4.76 -1.72
N GLY A 63 -2.20 -4.46 -2.31
CA GLY A 63 -3.48 -4.61 -1.65
C GLY A 63 -4.67 -4.60 -2.61
N ALA A 64 -5.75 -5.22 -2.15
CA ALA A 64 -7.05 -5.16 -2.80
C ALA A 64 -8.15 -4.96 -1.75
N GLY A 65 -9.18 -4.24 -2.10
CA GLY A 65 -10.24 -3.90 -1.16
C GLY A 65 -11.38 -3.12 -1.80
N VAL A 66 -12.11 -2.41 -0.98
CA VAL A 66 -13.24 -1.57 -1.41
C VAL A 66 -12.83 -0.11 -1.31
N ASP A 67 -12.93 0.61 -2.40
CA ASP A 67 -12.80 2.07 -2.43
C ASP A 67 -13.98 2.70 -1.67
N LEU A 68 -13.69 3.37 -0.57
CA LEU A 68 -14.75 3.95 0.27
C LEU A 68 -15.40 5.20 -0.35
N THR A 69 -14.84 5.77 -1.40
CA THR A 69 -15.41 6.90 -2.13
C THR A 69 -16.45 6.44 -3.16
N THR A 70 -16.15 5.36 -3.89
CA THR A 70 -16.99 4.86 -4.98
C THR A 70 -17.82 3.64 -4.60
N GLY A 71 -17.39 2.87 -3.59
CA GLY A 71 -17.97 1.57 -3.23
C GLY A 71 -17.51 0.42 -4.13
N GLU A 72 -16.60 0.66 -5.06
CA GLU A 72 -16.14 -0.35 -6.02
C GLU A 72 -15.06 -1.27 -5.42
N GLU A 73 -15.04 -2.52 -5.90
CA GLU A 73 -13.96 -3.45 -5.64
C GLU A 73 -12.73 -3.09 -6.48
N VAL A 74 -11.60 -2.84 -5.81
CA VAL A 74 -10.39 -2.33 -6.46
C VAL A 74 -9.14 -3.11 -6.08
N VAL A 75 -8.13 -3.04 -6.94
CA VAL A 75 -6.73 -3.33 -6.65
C VAL A 75 -5.96 -2.03 -6.60
N ILE A 76 -4.94 -1.97 -5.74
CA ILE A 76 -4.07 -0.80 -5.61
C ILE A 76 -2.90 -0.97 -6.57
N LEU A 77 -2.61 0.08 -7.33
CA LEU A 77 -1.40 0.19 -8.16
C LEU A 77 -0.31 0.83 -7.29
N PRO A 78 0.67 0.06 -6.81
CA PRO A 78 1.62 0.53 -5.80
C PRO A 78 2.67 1.50 -6.33
N SER A 79 2.83 1.59 -7.65
CA SER A 79 3.73 2.52 -8.32
C SER A 79 3.06 3.89 -8.44
N LEU A 80 3.23 4.73 -7.40
CA LEU A 80 2.59 6.04 -7.32
C LEU A 80 3.33 7.04 -8.20
N TRP A 81 2.57 7.88 -8.93
CA TRP A 81 3.10 9.00 -9.73
C TRP A 81 4.20 8.62 -10.72
N TRP A 82 4.01 7.49 -11.41
CA TRP A 82 4.94 7.06 -12.46
C TRP A 82 5.24 8.19 -13.44
N GLY A 83 4.22 8.94 -13.88
CA GLY A 83 4.33 10.02 -14.84
C GLY A 83 3.93 9.59 -16.25
N ASP A 84 4.15 10.48 -17.21
CA ASP A 84 3.68 10.30 -18.58
C ASP A 84 4.65 9.48 -19.46
N GLU A 85 5.88 9.28 -19.00
CA GLU A 85 6.90 8.53 -19.73
C GLU A 85 6.81 7.04 -19.42
N GLU A 86 6.51 6.20 -20.41
CA GLU A 86 6.35 4.76 -20.20
C GLU A 86 7.66 4.05 -19.82
N SER A 87 8.79 4.55 -20.33
CA SER A 87 10.09 3.90 -20.21
C SER A 87 10.82 4.15 -18.88
N ALA A 88 10.41 5.18 -18.13
CA ALA A 88 11.08 5.58 -16.89
C ALA A 88 10.15 6.33 -15.94
N PRO A 89 10.30 6.15 -14.62
CA PRO A 89 9.50 6.88 -13.66
C PRO A 89 9.85 8.36 -13.61
N GLY A 90 8.83 9.18 -13.36
CA GLY A 90 8.98 10.61 -13.15
C GLY A 90 9.62 10.95 -11.78
N PRO A 91 9.97 12.22 -11.55
CA PRO A 91 10.73 12.65 -10.37
C PRO A 91 9.95 12.54 -9.04
N ARG A 92 8.63 12.34 -9.08
CA ARG A 92 7.79 12.15 -7.90
C ARG A 92 7.47 10.69 -7.60
N TRP A 93 7.98 9.78 -8.44
CA TRP A 93 7.69 8.37 -8.31
C TRP A 93 8.12 7.79 -6.95
N GLU A 94 7.25 7.00 -6.38
CA GLU A 94 7.55 6.19 -5.20
C GLU A 94 6.72 4.91 -5.20
N ILE A 95 7.15 3.91 -4.45
CA ILE A 95 6.37 2.71 -4.16
C ILE A 95 5.57 2.94 -2.87
N LEU A 96 4.29 2.58 -2.89
CA LEU A 96 3.46 2.58 -1.69
C LEU A 96 4.09 1.71 -0.60
N GLY A 97 4.14 2.21 0.62
CA GLY A 97 4.77 1.49 1.72
C GLY A 97 6.26 1.81 1.93
N ASP A 98 6.88 2.68 1.09
CA ASP A 98 8.26 3.15 1.29
C ASP A 98 8.28 4.33 2.25
N HIS A 99 7.86 5.50 1.78
CA HIS A 99 7.93 6.74 2.56
C HIS A 99 6.58 7.14 3.16
N ARG A 100 5.51 6.45 2.81
CA ARG A 100 4.17 6.61 3.37
C ARG A 100 3.60 5.28 3.83
N PRO A 101 2.60 5.30 4.75
CA PRO A 101 1.98 4.07 5.23
C PRO A 101 1.45 3.22 4.08
N GLY A 102 1.72 1.91 4.16
CA GLY A 102 1.32 0.93 3.17
C GLY A 102 0.12 0.08 3.58
N THR A 103 0.01 -1.08 2.95
CA THR A 103 -1.19 -1.93 2.95
C THR A 103 -1.31 -2.91 4.11
N TYR A 104 -0.32 -2.99 5.01
CA TYR A 104 -0.44 -3.86 6.19
C TYR A 104 -1.29 -3.22 7.29
N ALA A 105 -2.51 -2.81 6.93
CA ALA A 105 -3.48 -2.11 7.75
C ALA A 105 -4.91 -2.46 7.35
N GLU A 106 -5.89 -2.04 8.11
CA GLU A 106 -7.31 -2.18 7.74
C GLU A 106 -7.71 -1.23 6.60
N ARG A 107 -7.04 -0.07 6.50
CA ARG A 107 -7.30 0.95 5.47
C ARG A 107 -5.99 1.61 5.05
N VAL A 108 -5.97 2.06 3.80
CA VAL A 108 -4.86 2.85 3.26
C VAL A 108 -5.41 3.97 2.39
N GLU A 109 -4.77 5.14 2.41
CA GLU A 109 -5.06 6.21 1.45
C GLU A 109 -4.07 6.16 0.29
N VAL A 110 -4.58 6.29 -0.93
CA VAL A 110 -3.78 6.33 -2.16
C VAL A 110 -4.32 7.42 -3.09
N PRO A 111 -3.51 7.94 -4.03
CA PRO A 111 -4.04 8.77 -5.09
C PRO A 111 -5.17 8.05 -5.82
N ALA A 112 -6.28 8.75 -6.13
CA ALA A 112 -7.44 8.14 -6.76
C ALA A 112 -7.14 7.52 -8.13
N GLU A 113 -6.10 7.99 -8.81
CA GLU A 113 -5.56 7.41 -10.05
C GLU A 113 -4.79 6.11 -9.86
N CYS A 114 -4.41 5.77 -8.61
CA CYS A 114 -3.64 4.58 -8.28
C CYS A 114 -4.51 3.41 -7.80
N VAL A 115 -5.76 3.36 -8.21
CA VAL A 115 -6.65 2.20 -8.06
C VAL A 115 -7.21 1.79 -9.41
N ALA A 116 -7.43 0.48 -9.57
CA ALA A 116 -8.07 -0.08 -10.75
C ALA A 116 -9.16 -1.07 -10.33
N PRO A 117 -10.20 -1.27 -11.14
CA PRO A 117 -11.22 -2.27 -10.85
C PRO A 117 -10.59 -3.64 -10.60
N LYS A 118 -11.02 -4.32 -9.55
CA LYS A 118 -10.58 -5.68 -9.27
C LYS A 118 -11.03 -6.59 -10.42
N PRO A 119 -10.12 -7.40 -11.01
CA PRO A 119 -10.50 -8.32 -12.07
C PRO A 119 -11.61 -9.28 -11.61
N PRO A 120 -12.67 -9.44 -12.40
CA PRO A 120 -13.74 -10.37 -12.07
C PRO A 120 -13.21 -11.80 -11.98
N GLY A 121 -13.76 -12.59 -11.06
CA GLY A 121 -13.37 -14.00 -10.89
C GLY A 121 -12.15 -14.23 -10.01
N LEU A 122 -11.38 -13.21 -9.65
CA LEU A 122 -10.29 -13.35 -8.69
C LEU A 122 -10.79 -13.17 -7.26
N SER A 123 -10.29 -14.02 -6.35
CA SER A 123 -10.43 -13.77 -4.92
C SER A 123 -9.65 -12.52 -4.50
N TRP A 124 -9.96 -11.98 -3.32
CA TRP A 124 -9.22 -10.84 -2.78
C TRP A 124 -7.71 -11.11 -2.65
N ALA A 125 -7.35 -12.31 -2.19
CA ALA A 125 -5.94 -12.70 -2.05
C ALA A 125 -5.22 -12.78 -3.42
N GLN A 126 -5.88 -13.33 -4.43
CA GLN A 126 -5.32 -13.38 -5.80
C GLN A 126 -5.19 -11.98 -6.39
N ALA A 127 -6.21 -11.14 -6.25
CA ALA A 127 -6.18 -9.78 -6.76
C ALA A 127 -5.10 -8.93 -6.08
N ALA A 128 -4.95 -9.06 -4.76
CA ALA A 128 -3.92 -8.32 -4.02
C ALA A 128 -2.48 -8.73 -4.39
N ALA A 129 -2.27 -9.93 -4.91
CA ALA A 129 -0.92 -10.43 -5.22
C ALA A 129 -0.42 -10.08 -6.64
N LEU A 130 -1.19 -9.34 -7.43
CA LEU A 130 -0.84 -9.06 -8.83
C LEU A 130 -0.01 -7.79 -9.04
N PRO A 131 -0.27 -6.65 -8.36
CA PRO A 131 0.14 -5.35 -8.90
C PRO A 131 1.64 -5.06 -8.91
N LEU A 132 2.41 -5.56 -7.95
CA LEU A 132 3.85 -5.24 -7.86
C LEU A 132 4.73 -6.18 -8.71
N VAL A 133 4.26 -7.36 -9.07
CA VAL A 133 5.03 -8.36 -9.82
C VAL A 133 4.79 -8.33 -11.31
#